data_5bad43e9ca7f2ad778f34ca3521f774f
#
_entry.id   5bad43e9ca7f2ad778f34ca3521f774f
#
_cell.length_a   1.000
_cell.length_b   1.000
_cell.length_c   1.000
_cell.angle_alpha   90.00
_cell.angle_beta   90.00
_cell.angle_gamma   90.00
#
_symmetry.space_group_name_H-M   'P 1'
#
loop_
_entity.id
_entity.type
_entity.pdbx_description
1 polymer ?
#
loop_
_entity_poly.entity_id
_entity_poly.type
_entity_poly.pdbx_seq_one_letter_code
_entity_poly.pdbx_strand_id
1 'polypeptide(L)'
;MVRLDPRAGWVLEAPEGVRALDDGASLHVEGVTWSLNLPTSVPPTQAAASRPELSLVLRVADDQVQVEVQAADVQVLRPRAHHQFLLTLARERQRARRRGVPEEEAGWVALTDLMTHLGISTNVGYVWWYRLREQLEQHGVGALVERRFSGEIRVADVPIEVA
;
A
#
# COMPACT_ATOMS: atom_id res chain seq x y z
N MET A 1 18.17 -20.43 -0.05
CA MET A 1 17.07 -19.43 0.06
C MET A 1 15.80 -20.02 -0.49
N VAL A 2 14.65 -19.83 0.20
CA VAL A 2 13.33 -20.24 -0.35
C VAL A 2 12.74 -19.06 -1.10
N ARG A 3 12.28 -19.27 -2.34
CA ARG A 3 11.62 -18.25 -3.17
C ARG A 3 10.53 -18.85 -4.05
N LEU A 4 9.61 -18.00 -4.51
CA LEU A 4 8.62 -18.39 -5.52
C LEU A 4 9.20 -18.15 -6.92
N ASP A 5 9.24 -19.22 -7.72
CA ASP A 5 9.58 -19.14 -9.15
C ASP A 5 8.29 -19.11 -9.97
N PRO A 6 8.11 -18.17 -10.91
CA PRO A 6 6.86 -18.04 -11.68
C PRO A 6 6.50 -19.27 -12.55
N ARG A 7 7.48 -20.13 -12.85
CA ARG A 7 7.29 -21.32 -13.69
C ARG A 7 7.33 -22.64 -12.92
N ALA A 8 8.17 -22.68 -11.88
CA ALA A 8 8.43 -23.90 -11.11
C ALA A 8 7.73 -23.92 -9.74
N GLY A 9 7.01 -22.85 -9.34
CA GLY A 9 6.41 -22.76 -8.01
C GLY A 9 7.43 -22.44 -6.93
N TRP A 10 7.22 -22.95 -5.73
CA TRP A 10 8.17 -22.74 -4.63
C TRP A 10 9.44 -23.53 -4.84
N VAL A 11 10.59 -22.89 -4.72
CA VAL A 11 11.91 -23.51 -4.90
C VAL A 11 12.86 -23.18 -3.75
N LEU A 12 13.68 -24.16 -3.40
CA LEU A 12 14.84 -23.99 -2.53
C LEU A 12 16.09 -23.81 -3.38
N GLU A 13 16.75 -22.70 -3.21
CA GLU A 13 18.05 -22.41 -3.79
C GLU A 13 19.13 -22.72 -2.75
N ALA A 14 19.94 -23.74 -3.01
CA ALA A 14 21.01 -24.20 -2.15
C ALA A 14 22.31 -24.25 -2.95
N PRO A 15 23.49 -24.33 -2.32
CA PRO A 15 24.78 -24.44 -3.01
C PRO A 15 24.86 -25.59 -4.01
N GLU A 16 24.14 -26.68 -3.71
CA GLU A 16 24.05 -27.88 -4.57
C GLU A 16 23.06 -27.75 -5.73
N GLY A 17 22.29 -26.66 -5.80
CA GLY A 17 21.36 -26.39 -6.89
C GLY A 17 19.98 -25.90 -6.44
N VAL A 18 19.05 -25.85 -7.41
CA VAL A 18 17.66 -25.43 -7.19
C VAL A 18 16.75 -26.65 -7.14
N ARG A 19 15.95 -26.78 -6.09
CA ARG A 19 15.00 -27.86 -5.87
C ARG A 19 13.59 -27.32 -5.69
N ALA A 20 12.61 -27.90 -6.38
CA ALA A 20 11.21 -27.61 -6.13
C ALA A 20 10.77 -28.05 -4.73
N LEU A 21 9.89 -27.29 -4.13
CA LEU A 21 9.33 -27.54 -2.80
C LEU A 21 7.83 -27.70 -2.90
N ASP A 22 7.35 -28.77 -2.27
CA ASP A 22 5.92 -29.00 -2.09
C ASP A 22 5.45 -28.51 -0.73
N ASP A 23 4.14 -28.28 -0.58
CA ASP A 23 3.56 -27.96 0.72
C ASP A 23 3.75 -29.14 1.67
N GLY A 24 4.10 -28.83 2.92
CA GLY A 24 4.47 -29.86 3.90
C GLY A 24 5.89 -30.40 3.75
N ALA A 25 6.68 -29.95 2.77
CA ALA A 25 8.06 -30.38 2.62
C ALA A 25 8.88 -30.11 3.89
N SER A 26 9.71 -31.09 4.29
CA SER A 26 10.61 -30.94 5.43
C SER A 26 11.99 -30.49 4.96
N LEU A 27 12.53 -29.46 5.58
CA LEU A 27 13.90 -29.00 5.42
C LEU A 27 14.69 -29.31 6.71
N HIS A 28 15.85 -29.92 6.56
CA HIS A 28 16.76 -30.15 7.66
C HIS A 28 17.92 -29.15 7.58
N VAL A 29 18.03 -28.26 8.56
CA VAL A 29 19.04 -27.19 8.60
C VAL A 29 19.64 -27.18 9.99
N GLU A 30 20.95 -27.32 10.08
CA GLU A 30 21.74 -27.27 11.35
C GLU A 30 21.18 -28.19 12.45
N GLY A 31 20.73 -29.40 12.09
CA GLY A 31 20.19 -30.36 13.05
C GLY A 31 18.74 -30.14 13.45
N VAL A 32 18.07 -29.10 12.88
CA VAL A 32 16.67 -28.81 13.13
C VAL A 32 15.85 -29.14 11.89
N THR A 33 14.74 -29.85 12.08
CA THR A 33 13.79 -30.13 11.00
C THR A 33 12.69 -29.07 10.98
N TRP A 34 12.57 -28.39 9.84
CA TRP A 34 11.53 -27.39 9.57
C TRP A 34 10.48 -28.01 8.66
N SER A 35 9.23 -27.90 9.02
CA SER A 35 8.12 -28.21 8.13
C SER A 35 7.67 -26.92 7.43
N LEU A 36 7.62 -26.95 6.11
CA LEU A 36 7.22 -25.79 5.31
C LEU A 36 5.71 -25.82 5.14
N ASN A 37 5.06 -24.72 5.50
CA ASN A 37 3.67 -24.47 5.17
C ASN A 37 3.65 -23.49 4.00
N LEU A 38 3.63 -24.03 2.79
CA LEU A 38 3.63 -23.26 1.55
C LEU A 38 2.18 -23.05 1.11
N PRO A 39 1.74 -21.83 0.77
CA PRO A 39 0.42 -21.64 0.24
C PRO A 39 0.27 -22.44 -1.05
N THR A 40 -0.63 -23.44 -1.04
CA THR A 40 -0.88 -24.39 -2.13
C THR A 40 -1.49 -23.75 -3.38
N SER A 41 -2.05 -22.58 -3.23
CA SER A 41 -2.38 -21.67 -4.30
C SER A 41 -1.88 -20.29 -3.92
N VAL A 42 -0.84 -19.83 -4.60
CA VAL A 42 -0.82 -18.39 -4.88
C VAL A 42 -2.07 -18.20 -5.71
N PRO A 43 -3.13 -17.51 -5.22
CA PRO A 43 -4.26 -17.23 -6.11
C PRO A 43 -3.60 -16.63 -7.35
N PRO A 44 -3.92 -17.12 -8.56
CA PRO A 44 -3.35 -16.52 -9.77
C PRO A 44 -3.54 -15.05 -9.52
N THR A 45 -2.44 -14.28 -9.59
CA THR A 45 -2.55 -12.82 -9.57
C THR A 45 -3.69 -12.58 -10.50
N GLN A 46 -4.87 -12.26 -9.96
CA GLN A 46 -6.07 -12.13 -10.77
C GLN A 46 -5.66 -11.10 -11.78
N ALA A 47 -5.29 -11.64 -12.97
CA ALA A 47 -4.93 -10.82 -14.08
C ALA A 47 -6.10 -9.89 -14.19
N ALA A 48 -5.92 -8.66 -13.68
CA ALA A 48 -6.82 -7.55 -13.87
C ALA A 48 -8.32 -7.98 -13.95
N ALA A 49 -8.84 -8.67 -12.95
CA ALA A 49 -10.22 -8.45 -12.59
C ALA A 49 -10.26 -6.96 -12.38
N SER A 50 -10.92 -6.23 -13.29
CA SER A 50 -11.00 -4.77 -13.32
C SER A 50 -11.06 -4.28 -11.89
N ARG A 51 -9.92 -3.80 -11.36
CA ARG A 51 -9.96 -3.10 -10.07
C ARG A 51 -11.02 -2.05 -10.31
N PRO A 52 -12.10 -2.01 -9.51
CA PRO A 52 -13.10 -0.96 -9.67
C PRO A 52 -12.28 0.31 -9.85
N GLU A 53 -12.54 1.09 -10.91
CA GLU A 53 -11.75 2.29 -11.21
C GLU A 53 -11.82 3.18 -9.99
N LEU A 54 -10.83 3.00 -9.11
CA LEU A 54 -10.73 3.74 -7.88
C LEU A 54 -10.22 5.11 -8.28
N SER A 55 -10.97 6.17 -8.00
CA SER A 55 -10.48 7.53 -8.14
C SER A 55 -10.68 8.32 -6.86
N LEU A 56 -9.84 9.32 -6.64
CA LEU A 56 -9.81 10.15 -5.45
C LEU A 56 -10.07 11.59 -5.82
N VAL A 57 -11.12 12.17 -5.26
CA VAL A 57 -11.41 13.61 -5.35
C VAL A 57 -11.26 14.23 -3.97
N LEU A 58 -10.40 15.24 -3.87
CA LEU A 58 -10.15 15.99 -2.65
C LEU A 58 -10.59 17.45 -2.84
N ARG A 59 -11.54 17.91 -2.04
CA ARG A 59 -11.96 19.30 -2.01
C ARG A 59 -11.54 19.95 -0.72
N VAL A 60 -10.96 21.14 -0.82
CA VAL A 60 -10.56 21.93 0.35
C VAL A 60 -11.56 23.07 0.52
N ALA A 61 -12.25 23.06 1.67
CA ALA A 61 -13.18 24.13 2.05
C ALA A 61 -13.04 24.42 3.55
N ASP A 62 -12.93 25.70 3.92
CA ASP A 62 -12.86 26.15 5.32
C ASP A 62 -11.85 25.36 6.18
N ASP A 63 -10.62 25.18 5.69
CA ASP A 63 -9.54 24.41 6.30
C ASP A 63 -9.84 22.90 6.51
N GLN A 64 -10.95 22.42 5.98
CA GLN A 64 -11.31 21.01 6.01
C GLN A 64 -11.07 20.35 4.65
N VAL A 65 -10.64 19.10 4.69
CA VAL A 65 -10.49 18.27 3.49
C VAL A 65 -11.67 17.32 3.40
N GLN A 66 -12.52 17.56 2.43
CA GLN A 66 -13.55 16.61 2.03
C GLN A 66 -12.94 15.59 1.09
N VAL A 67 -13.15 14.33 1.39
CA VAL A 67 -12.64 13.20 0.61
C VAL A 67 -13.82 12.47 -0.02
N GLU A 68 -13.76 12.35 -1.33
CA GLU A 68 -14.69 11.54 -2.12
C GLU A 68 -13.88 10.47 -2.85
N VAL A 69 -14.23 9.22 -2.63
CA VAL A 69 -13.61 8.08 -3.31
C VAL A 69 -14.64 7.47 -4.24
N GLN A 70 -14.33 7.42 -5.52
CA GLN A 70 -15.14 6.74 -6.51
C GLN A 70 -14.60 5.33 -6.68
N ALA A 71 -15.47 4.37 -6.42
CA ALA A 71 -15.25 2.95 -6.60
C ALA A 71 -16.44 2.38 -7.40
N ALA A 72 -16.97 1.21 -7.04
CA ALA A 72 -18.26 0.76 -7.59
C ALA A 72 -19.39 1.74 -7.25
N ASP A 73 -19.32 2.31 -6.03
CA ASP A 73 -20.19 3.40 -5.55
C ASP A 73 -19.34 4.60 -5.11
N VAL A 74 -19.93 5.79 -5.13
CA VAL A 74 -19.30 7.00 -4.63
C VAL A 74 -19.34 7.01 -3.10
N GLN A 75 -18.18 7.04 -2.47
CA GLN A 75 -18.02 7.10 -1.03
C GLN A 75 -17.56 8.50 -0.62
N VAL A 76 -18.42 9.24 0.09
CA VAL A 76 -18.06 10.53 0.67
C VAL A 76 -17.66 10.32 2.13
N LEU A 77 -16.38 10.50 2.43
CA LEU A 77 -15.88 10.33 3.78
C LEU A 77 -16.19 11.57 4.62
N ARG A 78 -16.69 11.35 5.85
CA ARG A 78 -16.92 12.45 6.79
C ARG A 78 -15.60 13.18 7.06
N PRO A 79 -15.53 14.52 6.88
CA PRO A 79 -14.31 15.30 7.07
C PRO A 79 -13.67 15.07 8.44
N ARG A 80 -12.35 14.89 8.45
CA ARG A 80 -11.52 14.67 9.63
C ARG A 80 -10.15 15.33 9.46
N ALA A 81 -9.53 15.73 10.55
CA ALA A 81 -8.20 16.35 10.51
C ALA A 81 -7.14 15.46 9.83
N HIS A 82 -7.20 14.15 9.99
CA HIS A 82 -6.26 13.23 9.35
C HIS A 82 -6.38 13.15 7.82
N HIS A 83 -7.44 13.72 7.19
CA HIS A 83 -7.54 13.83 5.74
C HIS A 83 -6.48 14.77 5.14
N GLN A 84 -5.85 15.62 5.97
CA GLN A 84 -4.68 16.39 5.55
C GLN A 84 -3.53 15.50 5.07
N PHE A 85 -3.41 14.27 5.59
CA PHE A 85 -2.45 13.28 5.08
C PHE A 85 -2.75 12.93 3.63
N LEU A 86 -4.00 12.59 3.30
CA LEU A 86 -4.40 12.28 1.92
C LEU A 86 -4.14 13.44 0.99
N LEU A 87 -4.50 14.66 1.39
CA LEU A 87 -4.28 15.86 0.59
C LEU A 87 -2.78 16.08 0.30
N THR A 88 -1.94 15.95 1.33
CA THR A 88 -0.50 16.15 1.16
C THR A 88 0.11 15.06 0.27
N LEU A 89 -0.23 13.79 0.51
CA LEU A 89 0.23 12.67 -0.30
C LEU A 89 -0.22 12.77 -1.76
N ALA A 90 -1.48 13.17 -2.00
CA ALA A 90 -2.01 13.39 -3.32
C ALA A 90 -1.24 14.49 -4.08
N ARG A 91 -0.96 15.61 -3.41
CA ARG A 91 -0.16 16.71 -3.96
C ARG A 91 1.28 16.29 -4.27
N GLU A 92 1.92 15.52 -3.38
CA GLU A 92 3.28 15.02 -3.61
C GLU A 92 3.32 14.06 -4.81
N ARG A 93 2.32 13.17 -4.95
CA ARG A 93 2.22 12.31 -6.11
C ARG A 93 2.02 13.11 -7.40
N GLN A 94 1.13 14.10 -7.41
CA GLN A 94 0.94 14.97 -8.58
C GLN A 94 2.22 15.75 -8.93
N ARG A 95 2.96 16.24 -7.93
CA ARG A 95 4.25 16.90 -8.15
C ARG A 95 5.29 15.95 -8.74
N ALA A 96 5.37 14.73 -8.23
CA ALA A 96 6.29 13.72 -8.74
C ALA A 96 5.99 13.39 -10.22
N ARG A 97 4.72 13.18 -10.56
CA ARG A 97 4.26 12.96 -11.94
C ARG A 97 4.63 14.11 -12.87
N ARG A 98 4.39 15.37 -12.46
CA ARG A 98 4.76 16.56 -13.25
C ARG A 98 6.26 16.66 -13.48
N ARG A 99 7.09 16.09 -12.60
CA ARG A 99 8.56 16.03 -12.74
C ARG A 99 9.04 14.82 -13.55
N GLY A 100 8.13 13.99 -14.06
CA GLY A 100 8.45 12.79 -14.82
C GLY A 100 9.03 11.64 -13.98
N VAL A 101 8.77 11.61 -12.67
CA VAL A 101 9.16 10.47 -11.82
C VAL A 101 8.34 9.25 -12.23
N PRO A 102 8.99 8.07 -12.43
CA PRO A 102 8.28 6.84 -12.76
C PRO A 102 7.18 6.52 -11.74
N GLU A 103 6.05 5.95 -12.21
CA GLU A 103 4.87 5.72 -11.37
C GLU A 103 5.16 4.85 -10.15
N GLU A 104 6.09 3.88 -10.27
CA GLU A 104 6.50 3.02 -9.16
C GLU A 104 7.15 3.80 -8.02
N GLU A 105 7.83 4.91 -8.36
CA GLU A 105 8.56 5.76 -7.41
C GLU A 105 7.82 7.06 -7.09
N ALA A 106 6.74 7.37 -7.79
CA ALA A 106 6.02 8.62 -7.63
C ALA A 106 5.25 8.69 -6.30
N GLY A 107 5.45 9.78 -5.56
CA GLY A 107 4.65 10.17 -4.41
C GLY A 107 4.94 9.44 -3.10
N TRP A 108 6.05 8.71 -3.00
CA TRP A 108 6.48 8.13 -1.73
C TRP A 108 7.01 9.22 -0.79
N VAL A 109 6.48 9.26 0.44
CA VAL A 109 6.84 10.23 1.48
C VAL A 109 7.06 9.48 2.79
N ALA A 110 8.16 9.77 3.49
CA ALA A 110 8.35 9.25 4.84
C ALA A 110 7.28 9.81 5.78
N LEU A 111 6.71 8.96 6.61
CA LEU A 111 5.65 9.37 7.53
C LEU A 111 6.10 10.49 8.47
N THR A 112 7.37 10.48 8.87
CA THR A 112 7.99 11.53 9.70
C THR A 112 8.07 12.88 8.98
N ASP A 113 8.39 12.87 7.68
CA ASP A 113 8.48 14.09 6.88
C ASP A 113 7.09 14.69 6.66
N LEU A 114 6.09 13.84 6.48
CA LEU A 114 4.69 14.25 6.40
C LEU A 114 4.23 14.94 7.69
N MET A 115 4.56 14.36 8.84
CA MET A 115 4.26 14.96 10.15
C MET A 115 4.94 16.33 10.34
N THR A 116 6.21 16.41 9.97
CA THR A 116 6.99 17.66 10.01
C THR A 116 6.38 18.73 9.10
N HIS A 117 6.02 18.35 7.88
CA HIS A 117 5.38 19.26 6.91
C HIS A 117 4.04 19.81 7.42
N LEU A 118 3.27 19.01 8.14
CA LEU A 118 1.99 19.41 8.72
C LEU A 118 2.12 20.08 10.10
N GLY A 119 3.32 20.21 10.64
CA GLY A 119 3.56 20.82 11.94
C GLY A 119 2.93 20.06 13.11
N ILE A 120 2.75 18.74 12.99
CA ILE A 120 2.15 17.91 14.04
C ILE A 120 3.21 17.07 14.75
N SER A 121 2.99 16.79 16.04
CA SER A 121 3.88 15.91 16.78
C SER A 121 3.80 14.45 16.30
N THR A 122 4.87 13.71 16.52
CA THR A 122 4.97 12.29 16.14
C THR A 122 3.81 11.45 16.68
N ASN A 123 3.43 11.65 17.95
CA ASN A 123 2.33 10.91 18.56
C ASN A 123 0.99 11.22 17.88
N VAL A 124 0.70 12.48 17.60
CA VAL A 124 -0.51 12.89 16.86
C VAL A 124 -0.50 12.30 15.45
N GLY A 125 0.65 12.33 14.77
CA GLY A 125 0.80 11.79 13.44
C GLY A 125 0.52 10.29 13.36
N TYR A 126 1.04 9.49 14.30
CA TYR A 126 0.71 8.06 14.33
C TYR A 126 -0.77 7.78 14.59
N VAL A 127 -1.43 8.57 15.47
CA VAL A 127 -2.86 8.47 15.70
C VAL A 127 -3.64 8.84 14.44
N TRP A 128 -3.24 9.88 13.72
CA TRP A 128 -3.86 10.27 12.47
C TRP A 128 -3.69 9.20 11.38
N TRP A 129 -2.49 8.63 11.26
CA TRP A 129 -2.22 7.53 10.33
C TRP A 129 -3.10 6.31 10.61
N TYR A 130 -3.20 5.90 11.87
CA TYR A 130 -4.05 4.79 12.28
C TYR A 130 -5.51 5.04 11.93
N ARG A 131 -6.05 6.20 12.32
CA ARG A 131 -7.45 6.58 12.07
C ARG A 131 -7.77 6.72 10.58
N LEU A 132 -6.84 7.23 9.79
CA LEU A 132 -7.00 7.30 8.35
C LEU A 132 -7.15 5.90 7.75
N ARG A 133 -6.25 4.99 8.07
CA ARG A 133 -6.33 3.61 7.61
C ARG A 133 -7.61 2.93 8.04
N GLU A 134 -7.97 3.03 9.32
CA GLU A 134 -9.20 2.47 9.85
C GLU A 134 -10.43 2.98 9.09
N GLN A 135 -10.51 4.29 8.85
CA GLN A 135 -11.62 4.88 8.10
C GLN A 135 -11.67 4.36 6.65
N LEU A 136 -10.54 4.31 5.96
CA LEU A 136 -10.48 3.79 4.59
C LEU A 136 -10.87 2.31 4.52
N GLU A 137 -10.43 1.49 5.48
CA GLU A 137 -10.79 0.08 5.55
C GLU A 137 -12.29 -0.12 5.83
N GLN A 138 -12.88 0.68 6.73
CA GLN A 138 -14.33 0.65 7.01
C GLN A 138 -15.19 0.97 5.77
N HIS A 139 -14.66 1.77 4.85
CA HIS A 139 -15.32 2.11 3.58
C HIS A 139 -14.91 1.17 2.42
N GLY A 140 -14.14 0.11 2.68
CA GLY A 140 -13.70 -0.85 1.65
C GLY A 140 -12.69 -0.28 0.65
N VAL A 141 -12.07 0.86 0.96
CA VAL A 141 -11.11 1.57 0.10
C VAL A 141 -9.69 1.63 0.72
N GLY A 142 -9.37 0.70 1.59
CA GLY A 142 -8.06 0.62 2.26
C GLY A 142 -6.87 0.58 1.30
N ALA A 143 -7.07 0.05 0.08
CA ALA A 143 -6.04 0.02 -0.97
C ALA A 143 -5.68 1.41 -1.52
N LEU A 144 -6.40 2.48 -1.13
CA LEU A 144 -6.12 3.84 -1.57
C LEU A 144 -4.78 4.38 -1.06
N VAL A 145 -4.26 3.83 0.03
CA VAL A 145 -2.97 4.23 0.60
C VAL A 145 -2.06 3.01 0.70
N GLU A 146 -0.88 3.15 0.14
CA GLU A 146 0.16 2.14 0.14
C GLU A 146 1.26 2.49 1.16
N ARG A 147 1.92 1.45 1.70
CA ARG A 147 3.06 1.60 2.60
C ARG A 147 4.18 0.66 2.18
N ARG A 148 5.41 1.18 2.12
CA ARG A 148 6.64 0.39 1.96
C ARG A 148 7.17 -0.10 3.31
N PHE A 149 8.00 -1.13 3.27
CA PHE A 149 8.69 -1.63 4.45
C PHE A 149 9.61 -0.58 5.10
N SER A 150 10.18 0.33 4.31
CA SER A 150 10.97 1.49 4.76
C SER A 150 10.18 2.50 5.62
N GLY A 151 8.85 2.37 5.69
CA GLY A 151 7.99 3.30 6.44
C GLY A 151 7.44 4.45 5.61
N GLU A 152 7.79 4.54 4.34
CA GLU A 152 7.22 5.49 3.39
C GLU A 152 5.79 5.11 3.02
N ILE A 153 4.98 6.12 2.77
CA ILE A 153 3.58 5.97 2.40
C ILE A 153 3.27 6.81 1.16
N ARG A 154 2.26 6.41 0.40
CA ARG A 154 1.74 7.19 -0.73
C ARG A 154 0.26 6.93 -0.98
N VAL A 155 -0.38 7.78 -1.76
CA VAL A 155 -1.66 7.42 -2.41
C VAL A 155 -1.36 6.42 -3.52
N ALA A 156 -2.18 5.40 -3.65
CA ALA A 156 -2.09 4.37 -4.68
C ALA A 156 -2.15 4.96 -6.10
N ASP A 157 -1.83 4.13 -7.10
CA ASP A 157 -1.92 4.53 -8.50
C ASP A 157 -3.39 4.59 -8.94
N VAL A 158 -4.00 5.76 -8.68
CA VAL A 158 -5.38 6.08 -9.01
C VAL A 158 -5.45 7.48 -9.63
N PRO A 159 -6.47 7.80 -10.43
CA PRO A 159 -6.77 9.18 -10.80
C PRO A 159 -7.01 10.04 -9.55
N ILE A 160 -6.34 11.20 -9.49
CA ILE A 160 -6.43 12.11 -8.34
C ILE A 160 -6.84 13.49 -8.85
N GLU A 161 -7.94 14.00 -8.31
CA GLU A 161 -8.38 15.39 -8.48
C GLU A 161 -8.25 16.12 -7.15
N VAL A 162 -7.64 17.29 -7.16
CA VAL A 162 -7.57 18.20 -6.01
C VAL A 162 -8.17 19.52 -6.44
N ALA A 163 -9.32 19.86 -5.88
CA ALA A 163 -10.09 21.06 -6.17
C ALA A 163 -10.08 22.04 -4.97
#